data_bc328210c76f08465b8d7f9f8d87b22a
#
_entry.id   bc328210c76f08465b8d7f9f8d87b22a
#
_cell.length_a   1.000
_cell.length_b   1.000
_cell.length_c   1.000
_cell.angle_alpha   90.00
_cell.angle_beta   90.00
_cell.angle_gamma   90.00
#
_symmetry.space_group_name_H-M   'P 1'
#
loop_
_entity.id
_entity.type
_entity.pdbx_description
1 polymer ?
#
loop_
_entity_poly.entity_id
_entity_poly.type
_entity_poly.pdbx_seq_one_letter_code
_entity_poly.pdbx_strand_id
1 'polypeptide(L)'
;PKGRNVVLEKKWGAPTITNDGVTIAKEVDLEDPYENMGAQLAKEVASKTNDVAGDGTTTATVLAQAMVNEGMKAVATGVNPMEVKRGMLEASKSVTDFIAGFSKSIGGKDEIAQVASISAADTEIGETIAGAMDKVGKDGVITVEEGQTFGMELEFTDGMQFDKGFISPYFVTDADRQEAVLENPYILIVNSKITAVNDLLPLLEKVMNSGKPLLILAEDVEGEALATLVVNNLRGCLLYTSPSPRDDL
;
A
#
# COMPACT_ATOMS: atom_id res chain seq x y z
N PRO A 1 4.52 -17.32 10.67
CA PRO A 1 4.17 -18.64 11.18
C PRO A 1 4.17 -19.66 10.04
N LYS A 2 4.61 -20.87 10.32
CA LYS A 2 4.59 -21.97 9.36
C LYS A 2 3.16 -22.49 9.20
N GLY A 3 2.33 -21.74 8.46
CA GLY A 3 0.98 -22.15 8.10
C GLY A 3 0.98 -23.29 7.07
N ARG A 4 -0.15 -23.98 6.96
CA ARG A 4 -0.40 -24.91 5.87
C ARG A 4 -0.94 -24.14 4.67
N ASN A 5 -0.61 -24.60 3.47
CA ASN A 5 -1.24 -24.07 2.27
C ASN A 5 -2.73 -24.38 2.25
N VAL A 6 -3.50 -23.44 1.83
CA VAL A 6 -4.95 -23.52 1.60
C VAL A 6 -5.19 -23.44 0.10
N VAL A 7 -6.12 -24.24 -0.39
CA VAL A 7 -6.57 -24.20 -1.78
C VAL A 7 -7.83 -23.33 -1.85
N LEU A 8 -7.74 -22.20 -2.55
CA LEU A 8 -8.85 -21.29 -2.76
C LEU A 8 -9.45 -21.56 -4.13
N GLU A 9 -10.75 -21.86 -4.16
CA GLU A 9 -11.49 -22.02 -5.40
C GLU A 9 -11.68 -20.67 -6.09
N LYS A 10 -11.41 -20.61 -7.40
CA LYS A 10 -11.74 -19.45 -8.22
C LYS A 10 -12.90 -19.76 -9.12
N LYS A 11 -13.82 -18.81 -9.28
CA LYS A 11 -14.95 -18.92 -10.22
C LYS A 11 -14.49 -19.11 -11.68
N TRP A 12 -13.29 -18.62 -12.00
CA TRP A 12 -12.66 -18.70 -13.33
C TRP A 12 -11.16 -18.95 -13.16
N GLY A 13 -10.63 -19.95 -13.88
CA GLY A 13 -9.20 -20.29 -13.85
C GLY A 13 -8.84 -21.40 -12.87
N ALA A 14 -7.56 -21.60 -12.65
CA ALA A 14 -7.03 -22.60 -11.74
C ALA A 14 -7.19 -22.16 -10.26
N PRO A 15 -7.38 -23.12 -9.32
CA PRO A 15 -7.39 -22.79 -7.89
C PRO A 15 -6.08 -22.14 -7.46
N THR A 16 -6.18 -21.18 -6.54
CA THR A 16 -4.98 -20.56 -5.94
C THR A 16 -4.57 -21.32 -4.69
N ILE A 17 -3.29 -21.69 -4.61
CA ILE A 17 -2.70 -22.32 -3.44
C ILE A 17 -1.88 -21.27 -2.72
N THR A 18 -2.24 -20.96 -1.47
CA THR A 18 -1.56 -19.91 -0.68
C THR A 18 -1.56 -20.24 0.80
N ASN A 19 -0.61 -19.69 1.54
CA ASN A 19 -0.56 -19.70 2.99
C ASN A 19 -0.66 -18.28 3.58
N ASP A 20 -0.86 -17.28 2.74
CA ASP A 20 -1.03 -15.89 3.16
C ASP A 20 -2.37 -15.67 3.85
N GLY A 21 -2.31 -15.18 5.09
CA GLY A 21 -3.49 -15.01 5.94
C GLY A 21 -4.48 -13.97 5.43
N VAL A 22 -4.02 -12.88 4.84
CA VAL A 22 -4.93 -11.84 4.31
C VAL A 22 -5.65 -12.31 3.06
N THR A 23 -4.94 -12.99 2.15
CA THR A 23 -5.52 -13.55 0.94
C THR A 23 -6.58 -14.60 1.29
N ILE A 24 -6.27 -15.52 2.23
CA ILE A 24 -7.23 -16.51 2.70
C ILE A 24 -8.43 -15.84 3.37
N ALA A 25 -8.20 -14.88 4.26
CA ALA A 25 -9.28 -14.20 4.97
C ALA A 25 -10.25 -13.47 4.02
N LYS A 26 -9.75 -12.84 2.96
CA LYS A 26 -10.57 -12.13 1.98
C LYS A 26 -11.56 -13.05 1.23
N GLU A 27 -11.21 -14.30 1.03
CA GLU A 27 -12.05 -15.30 0.32
C GLU A 27 -13.07 -16.00 1.22
N VAL A 28 -12.99 -15.83 2.55
CA VAL A 28 -13.98 -16.43 3.47
C VAL A 28 -15.30 -15.71 3.33
N ASP A 29 -16.34 -16.42 2.91
CA ASP A 29 -17.73 -15.95 2.87
C ASP A 29 -18.65 -17.03 3.42
N LEU A 30 -19.53 -16.64 4.35
CA LEU A 30 -20.39 -17.58 5.07
C LEU A 30 -21.85 -17.36 4.68
N GLU A 31 -22.63 -18.44 4.58
CA GLU A 31 -24.02 -18.39 4.17
C GLU A 31 -24.92 -17.70 5.22
N ASP A 32 -24.61 -17.89 6.50
CA ASP A 32 -25.36 -17.23 7.58
C ASP A 32 -24.95 -15.75 7.70
N PRO A 33 -25.88 -14.79 7.59
CA PRO A 33 -25.55 -13.36 7.65
C PRO A 33 -24.90 -12.92 8.96
N TYR A 34 -25.24 -13.53 10.10
CA TYR A 34 -24.68 -13.17 11.40
C TYR A 34 -23.28 -13.73 11.56
N GLU A 35 -23.04 -14.97 11.13
CA GLU A 35 -21.71 -15.55 11.11
C GLU A 35 -20.80 -14.78 10.13
N ASN A 36 -21.36 -14.38 8.98
CA ASN A 36 -20.62 -13.61 7.98
C ASN A 36 -20.21 -12.23 8.49
N MET A 37 -21.01 -11.55 9.33
CA MET A 37 -20.58 -10.32 10.00
C MET A 37 -19.33 -10.55 10.86
N GLY A 38 -19.25 -11.67 11.58
CA GLY A 38 -18.05 -12.06 12.32
C GLY A 38 -16.85 -12.31 11.41
N ALA A 39 -17.07 -12.99 10.28
CA ALA A 39 -16.03 -13.20 9.27
C ALA A 39 -15.50 -11.88 8.69
N GLN A 40 -16.37 -10.91 8.40
CA GLN A 40 -15.95 -9.59 7.91
C GLN A 40 -15.08 -8.84 8.92
N LEU A 41 -15.40 -8.90 10.23
CA LEU A 41 -14.55 -8.33 11.26
C LEU A 41 -13.17 -9.01 11.34
N ALA A 42 -13.11 -10.33 11.15
CA ALA A 42 -11.84 -11.06 11.09
C ALA A 42 -11.02 -10.68 9.84
N LYS A 43 -11.68 -10.48 8.68
CA LYS A 43 -11.03 -9.95 7.47
C LYS A 43 -10.41 -8.58 7.71
N GLU A 44 -11.11 -7.70 8.44
CA GLU A 44 -10.61 -6.37 8.75
C GLU A 44 -9.33 -6.41 9.60
N VAL A 45 -9.24 -7.35 10.55
CA VAL A 45 -8.01 -7.56 11.35
C VAL A 45 -6.84 -7.91 10.45
N ALA A 46 -7.02 -8.86 9.52
CA ALA A 46 -5.97 -9.28 8.59
C ALA A 46 -5.57 -8.13 7.65
N SER A 47 -6.54 -7.43 7.07
CA SER A 47 -6.28 -6.32 6.14
C SER A 47 -5.54 -5.16 6.81
N LYS A 48 -5.99 -4.69 7.98
CA LYS A 48 -5.30 -3.62 8.72
C LYS A 48 -3.87 -4.01 9.14
N THR A 49 -3.65 -5.28 9.46
CA THR A 49 -2.29 -5.75 9.77
C THR A 49 -1.41 -5.72 8.53
N ASN A 50 -1.94 -6.15 7.38
CA ASN A 50 -1.24 -6.09 6.11
C ASN A 50 -0.88 -4.64 5.72
N ASP A 51 -1.82 -3.72 5.84
CA ASP A 51 -1.62 -2.31 5.46
C ASP A 51 -0.52 -1.62 6.29
N VAL A 52 -0.37 -2.02 7.56
CA VAL A 52 0.61 -1.41 8.48
C VAL A 52 1.97 -2.10 8.42
N ALA A 53 1.99 -3.43 8.35
CA ALA A 53 3.22 -4.23 8.53
C ALA A 53 3.59 -5.09 7.30
N GLY A 54 2.68 -5.33 6.38
CA GLY A 54 2.90 -6.20 5.22
C GLY A 54 3.07 -7.69 5.56
N ASP A 55 3.10 -8.03 6.86
CA ASP A 55 3.29 -9.40 7.36
C ASP A 55 2.57 -9.59 8.69
N GLY A 56 2.51 -10.85 9.17
CA GLY A 56 1.91 -11.18 10.46
C GLY A 56 0.38 -11.30 10.46
N THR A 57 -0.26 -11.31 9.31
CA THR A 57 -1.72 -11.36 9.15
C THR A 57 -2.35 -12.60 9.79
N THR A 58 -1.73 -13.76 9.63
CA THR A 58 -2.16 -15.01 10.29
C THR A 58 -2.02 -14.91 11.81
N THR A 59 -0.91 -14.36 12.30
CA THR A 59 -0.68 -14.18 13.74
C THR A 59 -1.72 -13.24 14.34
N ALA A 60 -2.01 -12.11 13.69
CA ALA A 60 -3.02 -11.16 14.12
C ALA A 60 -4.43 -11.80 14.19
N THR A 61 -4.78 -12.61 13.21
CA THR A 61 -6.07 -13.33 13.17
C THR A 61 -6.19 -14.33 14.32
N VAL A 62 -5.13 -15.11 14.61
CA VAL A 62 -5.09 -16.04 15.74
C VAL A 62 -5.20 -15.33 17.08
N LEU A 63 -4.49 -14.19 17.23
CA LEU A 63 -4.60 -13.37 18.45
C LEU A 63 -6.00 -12.78 18.62
N ALA A 64 -6.61 -12.30 17.54
CA ALA A 64 -7.99 -11.80 17.57
C ALA A 64 -8.97 -12.91 18.00
N GLN A 65 -8.84 -14.12 17.45
CA GLN A 65 -9.63 -15.27 17.85
C GLN A 65 -9.49 -15.57 19.35
N ALA A 66 -8.25 -15.60 19.86
CA ALA A 66 -8.00 -15.84 21.27
C ALA A 66 -8.63 -14.76 22.18
N MET A 67 -8.47 -13.48 21.80
CA MET A 67 -9.06 -12.36 22.54
C MET A 67 -10.59 -12.41 22.56
N VAL A 68 -11.21 -12.71 21.40
CA VAL A 68 -12.66 -12.86 21.31
C VAL A 68 -13.16 -14.01 22.19
N ASN A 69 -12.52 -15.17 22.13
CA ASN A 69 -12.90 -16.34 22.91
C ASN A 69 -12.83 -16.07 24.42
N GLU A 70 -11.76 -15.46 24.90
CA GLU A 70 -11.61 -15.13 26.33
C GLU A 70 -12.56 -13.99 26.74
N GLY A 71 -12.73 -12.99 25.90
CA GLY A 71 -13.71 -11.92 26.12
C GLY A 71 -15.15 -12.42 26.23
N MET A 72 -15.54 -13.33 25.34
CA MET A 72 -16.86 -13.95 25.38
C MET A 72 -17.10 -14.79 26.64
N LYS A 73 -16.09 -15.50 27.13
CA LYS A 73 -16.18 -16.20 28.43
C LYS A 73 -16.46 -15.22 29.58
N ALA A 74 -15.74 -14.08 29.62
CA ALA A 74 -15.94 -13.07 30.64
C ALA A 74 -17.35 -12.45 30.57
N VAL A 75 -17.82 -12.13 29.37
CA VAL A 75 -19.17 -11.60 29.17
C VAL A 75 -20.24 -12.61 29.56
N ALA A 76 -20.05 -13.90 29.24
CA ALA A 76 -20.97 -14.97 29.63
C ALA A 76 -21.11 -15.15 31.14
N THR A 77 -20.08 -14.76 31.93
CA THR A 77 -20.14 -14.75 33.39
C THR A 77 -20.80 -13.50 33.98
N GLY A 78 -21.28 -12.57 33.15
CA GLY A 78 -21.97 -11.36 33.55
C GLY A 78 -21.07 -10.11 33.68
N VAL A 79 -19.80 -10.17 33.26
CA VAL A 79 -18.93 -9.00 33.21
C VAL A 79 -19.41 -8.04 32.13
N ASN A 80 -19.40 -6.73 32.42
CA ASN A 80 -19.81 -5.73 31.45
C ASN A 80 -18.86 -5.72 30.23
N PRO A 81 -19.39 -5.87 29.00
CA PRO A 81 -18.56 -5.91 27.78
C PRO A 81 -17.67 -4.66 27.58
N MET A 82 -18.13 -3.49 28.04
CA MET A 82 -17.35 -2.25 27.92
C MET A 82 -16.16 -2.24 28.87
N GLU A 83 -16.28 -2.87 30.05
CA GLU A 83 -15.17 -3.04 30.99
C GLU A 83 -14.13 -4.05 30.43
N VAL A 84 -14.61 -5.14 29.83
CA VAL A 84 -13.73 -6.11 29.13
C VAL A 84 -12.96 -5.40 28.02
N LYS A 85 -13.63 -4.61 27.19
CA LYS A 85 -12.99 -3.81 26.13
C LYS A 85 -11.90 -2.89 26.70
N ARG A 86 -12.20 -2.17 27.78
CA ARG A 86 -11.22 -1.26 28.41
C ARG A 86 -9.99 -2.01 28.90
N GLY A 87 -10.18 -3.12 29.60
CA GLY A 87 -9.08 -3.96 30.05
C GLY A 87 -8.23 -4.52 28.91
N MET A 88 -8.86 -4.95 27.81
CA MET A 88 -8.14 -5.41 26.62
C MET A 88 -7.29 -4.30 26.00
N LEU A 89 -7.80 -3.07 25.92
CA LEU A 89 -7.05 -1.93 25.37
C LEU A 89 -5.85 -1.56 26.24
N GLU A 90 -6.00 -1.56 27.57
CA GLU A 90 -4.91 -1.30 28.52
C GLU A 90 -3.84 -2.40 28.45
N ALA A 91 -4.26 -3.66 28.41
CA ALA A 91 -3.35 -4.79 28.25
C ALA A 91 -2.60 -4.74 26.91
N SER A 92 -3.31 -4.47 25.81
CA SER A 92 -2.72 -4.33 24.48
C SER A 92 -1.65 -3.23 24.46
N LYS A 93 -1.92 -2.07 25.06
CA LYS A 93 -0.93 -0.98 25.17
C LYS A 93 0.31 -1.43 25.93
N SER A 94 0.13 -2.06 27.10
CA SER A 94 1.24 -2.54 27.92
C SER A 94 2.10 -3.58 27.19
N VAL A 95 1.47 -4.50 26.45
CA VAL A 95 2.17 -5.51 25.64
C VAL A 95 2.92 -4.84 24.49
N THR A 96 2.32 -3.87 23.82
CA THR A 96 2.96 -3.14 22.71
C THR A 96 4.20 -2.38 23.19
N ASP A 97 4.08 -1.68 24.31
CA ASP A 97 5.20 -0.93 24.93
C ASP A 97 6.34 -1.89 25.32
N PHE A 98 5.99 -3.07 25.87
CA PHE A 98 6.96 -4.10 26.21
C PHE A 98 7.67 -4.66 24.98
N ILE A 99 6.93 -4.99 23.91
CA ILE A 99 7.48 -5.51 22.65
C ILE A 99 8.41 -4.47 21.99
N ALA A 100 8.04 -3.19 22.05
CA ALA A 100 8.89 -2.12 21.52
C ALA A 100 10.29 -2.11 22.16
N GLY A 101 10.40 -2.49 23.45
CA GLY A 101 11.67 -2.62 24.15
C GLY A 101 12.55 -3.78 23.68
N PHE A 102 11.99 -4.77 22.97
CA PHE A 102 12.72 -5.87 22.35
C PHE A 102 13.07 -5.63 20.88
N SER A 103 12.52 -4.60 20.30
CA SER A 103 12.74 -4.26 18.90
C SER A 103 14.21 -3.92 18.66
N LYS A 104 14.79 -4.51 17.63
CA LYS A 104 16.14 -4.22 17.16
C LYS A 104 16.05 -3.54 15.81
N SER A 105 16.76 -2.44 15.64
CA SER A 105 16.89 -1.79 14.34
C SER A 105 17.69 -2.66 13.39
N ILE A 106 17.15 -2.89 12.21
CA ILE A 106 17.80 -3.61 11.12
C ILE A 106 18.68 -2.64 10.35
N GLY A 107 19.97 -2.96 10.19
CA GLY A 107 20.92 -2.07 9.53
C GLY A 107 21.72 -2.70 8.40
N GLY A 108 21.84 -4.01 8.38
CA GLY A 108 22.67 -4.74 7.43
C GLY A 108 21.88 -5.55 6.40
N LYS A 109 22.53 -5.82 5.26
CA LYS A 109 21.97 -6.66 4.20
C LYS A 109 21.56 -8.05 4.68
N ASP A 110 22.39 -8.67 5.52
CA ASP A 110 22.13 -10.01 6.04
C ASP A 110 20.90 -10.05 6.96
N GLU A 111 20.69 -9.00 7.76
CA GLU A 111 19.50 -8.88 8.62
C GLU A 111 18.23 -8.65 7.77
N ILE A 112 18.33 -7.86 6.70
CA ILE A 112 17.24 -7.67 5.73
C ILE A 112 16.91 -9.00 5.05
N ALA A 113 17.92 -9.75 4.60
CA ALA A 113 17.73 -11.06 3.99
C ALA A 113 17.02 -12.05 4.94
N GLN A 114 17.39 -12.05 6.22
CA GLN A 114 16.75 -12.90 7.22
C GLN A 114 15.27 -12.56 7.41
N VAL A 115 14.93 -11.28 7.54
CA VAL A 115 13.53 -10.83 7.69
C VAL A 115 12.71 -11.15 6.45
N ALA A 116 13.24 -10.83 5.27
CA ALA A 116 12.58 -11.12 4.00
C ALA A 116 12.39 -12.63 3.77
N SER A 117 13.38 -13.45 4.12
CA SER A 117 13.29 -14.93 4.03
C SER A 117 12.22 -15.50 4.98
N ILE A 118 12.07 -14.92 6.17
CA ILE A 118 11.03 -15.35 7.12
C ILE A 118 9.64 -14.98 6.58
N SER A 119 9.49 -13.79 6.04
CA SER A 119 8.22 -13.29 5.49
C SER A 119 7.81 -14.07 4.23
N ALA A 120 8.73 -14.26 3.30
CA ALA A 120 8.49 -15.02 2.07
C ALA A 120 8.41 -16.54 2.29
N ALA A 121 8.88 -17.05 3.45
CA ALA A 121 9.11 -18.46 3.72
C ALA A 121 10.07 -19.12 2.71
N ASP A 122 10.92 -18.32 2.06
CA ASP A 122 11.89 -18.73 1.05
C ASP A 122 13.18 -17.92 1.16
N THR A 123 14.32 -18.60 1.20
CA THR A 123 15.62 -17.96 1.40
C THR A 123 16.10 -17.26 0.13
N GLU A 124 15.82 -17.82 -1.04
CA GLU A 124 16.24 -17.26 -2.33
C GLU A 124 15.52 -15.94 -2.60
N ILE A 125 14.22 -15.88 -2.31
CA ILE A 125 13.44 -14.64 -2.36
C ILE A 125 13.99 -13.61 -1.38
N GLY A 126 14.31 -14.03 -0.17
CA GLY A 126 14.88 -13.14 0.85
C GLY A 126 16.21 -12.52 0.47
N GLU A 127 17.10 -13.31 -0.10
CA GLU A 127 18.40 -12.84 -0.61
C GLU A 127 18.23 -11.89 -1.80
N THR A 128 17.31 -12.18 -2.70
CA THR A 128 16.99 -11.33 -3.85
C THR A 128 16.47 -9.96 -3.41
N ILE A 129 15.53 -9.92 -2.48
CA ILE A 129 14.99 -8.67 -1.90
C ILE A 129 16.09 -7.88 -1.19
N ALA A 130 16.93 -8.54 -0.40
CA ALA A 130 18.05 -7.86 0.27
C ALA A 130 19.07 -7.30 -0.72
N GLY A 131 19.32 -8.01 -1.82
CA GLY A 131 20.15 -7.54 -2.92
C GLY A 131 19.56 -6.32 -3.64
N ALA A 132 18.25 -6.31 -3.84
CA ALA A 132 17.53 -5.17 -4.39
C ALA A 132 17.62 -3.96 -3.46
N MET A 133 17.32 -4.12 -2.16
CA MET A 133 17.40 -3.05 -1.17
C MET A 133 18.82 -2.46 -1.01
N ASP A 134 19.84 -3.29 -1.14
CA ASP A 134 21.24 -2.83 -1.10
C ASP A 134 21.56 -1.87 -2.26
N LYS A 135 20.94 -2.07 -3.43
CA LYS A 135 21.11 -1.23 -4.61
C LYS A 135 20.22 0.03 -4.59
N VAL A 136 18.96 -0.11 -4.24
CA VAL A 136 18.01 1.03 -4.27
C VAL A 136 18.05 1.88 -3.00
N GLY A 137 18.64 1.36 -1.91
CA GLY A 137 18.70 2.03 -0.62
C GLY A 137 17.44 1.87 0.21
N LYS A 138 17.46 2.40 1.45
CA LYS A 138 16.36 2.23 2.43
C LYS A 138 15.06 2.91 2.02
N ASP A 139 15.15 3.95 1.22
CA ASP A 139 14.00 4.74 0.75
C ASP A 139 13.57 4.32 -0.68
N GLY A 140 14.22 3.29 -1.24
CA GLY A 140 13.89 2.77 -2.56
C GLY A 140 12.58 1.98 -2.56
N VAL A 141 11.84 2.09 -3.65
CA VAL A 141 10.61 1.34 -3.86
C VAL A 141 10.93 0.01 -4.53
N ILE A 142 10.41 -1.08 -3.97
CA ILE A 142 10.50 -2.42 -4.54
C ILE A 142 9.07 -2.87 -4.83
N THR A 143 8.78 -3.13 -6.10
CA THR A 143 7.51 -3.72 -6.55
C THR A 143 7.74 -5.17 -6.95
N VAL A 144 6.72 -6.01 -6.76
CA VAL A 144 6.74 -7.42 -7.14
C VAL A 144 5.61 -7.64 -8.13
N GLU A 145 5.95 -8.13 -9.32
CA GLU A 145 5.00 -8.40 -10.39
C GLU A 145 5.15 -9.85 -10.88
N GLU A 146 4.10 -10.39 -11.47
CA GLU A 146 4.13 -11.73 -12.07
C GLU A 146 4.92 -11.69 -13.38
N GLY A 147 6.08 -12.37 -13.40
CA GLY A 147 6.94 -12.46 -14.57
C GLY A 147 6.37 -13.40 -15.65
N GLN A 148 6.77 -13.19 -16.91
CA GLN A 148 6.42 -14.09 -18.01
C GLN A 148 7.46 -15.19 -18.25
N THR A 149 8.60 -15.11 -17.53
CA THR A 149 9.72 -16.06 -17.61
C THR A 149 9.74 -17.00 -16.41
N PHE A 150 10.45 -18.13 -16.53
CA PHE A 150 10.65 -19.01 -15.38
C PHE A 150 11.77 -18.47 -14.49
N GLY A 151 11.49 -18.38 -13.19
CA GLY A 151 12.43 -17.90 -12.16
C GLY A 151 12.17 -16.46 -11.73
N MET A 152 13.05 -15.94 -10.85
CA MET A 152 13.02 -14.54 -10.41
C MET A 152 13.94 -13.69 -11.27
N GLU A 153 13.42 -12.59 -11.78
CA GLU A 153 14.15 -11.61 -12.55
C GLU A 153 14.14 -10.29 -11.77
N LEU A 154 15.29 -9.61 -11.71
CA LEU A 154 15.45 -8.37 -10.98
C LEU A 154 15.72 -7.25 -11.98
N GLU A 155 14.76 -6.36 -12.14
CA GLU A 155 14.89 -5.20 -13.00
C GLU A 155 15.08 -3.93 -12.17
N PHE A 156 15.99 -3.06 -12.58
CA PHE A 156 16.26 -1.78 -11.91
C PHE A 156 15.90 -0.65 -12.85
N THR A 157 15.06 0.25 -12.36
CA THR A 157 14.69 1.46 -13.07
C THR A 157 15.21 2.67 -12.29
N ASP A 158 15.92 3.57 -12.96
CA ASP A 158 16.31 4.85 -12.37
C ASP A 158 15.07 5.73 -12.21
N GLY A 159 14.85 6.24 -11.00
CA GLY A 159 13.67 7.03 -10.69
C GLY A 159 12.56 6.22 -10.01
N MET A 160 11.32 6.60 -10.23
CA MET A 160 10.12 5.96 -9.68
C MET A 160 9.14 5.67 -10.80
N GLN A 161 8.71 4.42 -10.90
CA GLN A 161 7.63 3.99 -11.80
C GLN A 161 6.35 3.80 -10.99
N PHE A 162 5.24 4.26 -11.52
CA PHE A 162 3.90 4.05 -10.96
C PHE A 162 2.91 3.83 -12.11
N ASP A 163 1.82 3.12 -11.85
CA ASP A 163 0.83 2.64 -12.82
C ASP A 163 -0.24 3.68 -13.20
N LYS A 164 -0.22 4.85 -12.58
CA LYS A 164 -1.12 5.97 -12.94
C LYS A 164 -0.47 6.90 -13.96
N GLY A 165 -1.20 7.21 -15.00
CA GLY A 165 -0.79 8.12 -16.07
C GLY A 165 -1.30 9.55 -15.87
N PHE A 166 -1.33 10.32 -16.96
CA PHE A 166 -1.86 11.68 -16.94
C PHE A 166 -3.37 11.69 -16.74
N ILE A 167 -3.85 12.64 -15.93
CA ILE A 167 -5.27 12.78 -15.56
C ILE A 167 -6.18 13.19 -16.74
N SER A 168 -5.62 13.78 -17.80
CA SER A 168 -6.37 14.19 -18.98
C SER A 168 -5.56 14.01 -20.25
N PRO A 169 -6.17 13.52 -21.35
CA PRO A 169 -5.51 13.41 -22.66
C PRO A 169 -4.95 14.73 -23.20
N TYR A 170 -5.43 15.85 -22.72
CA TYR A 170 -4.91 17.17 -23.10
C TYR A 170 -3.50 17.46 -22.60
N PHE A 171 -2.95 16.62 -21.73
CA PHE A 171 -1.57 16.74 -21.24
C PHE A 171 -0.55 15.95 -22.06
N VAL A 172 -0.98 15.27 -23.12
CA VAL A 172 -0.08 14.55 -24.03
C VAL A 172 0.81 15.54 -24.77
N THR A 173 2.14 15.29 -24.78
CA THR A 173 3.11 16.08 -25.57
C THR A 173 3.39 15.47 -26.92
N ASP A 174 3.39 14.14 -27.00
CA ASP A 174 3.60 13.38 -28.25
C ASP A 174 2.30 12.63 -28.58
N ALA A 175 1.55 13.18 -29.53
CA ALA A 175 0.26 12.64 -29.94
C ALA A 175 0.38 11.28 -30.65
N ASP A 176 1.51 11.03 -31.31
CA ASP A 176 1.73 9.78 -32.05
C ASP A 176 2.01 8.60 -31.10
N ARG A 177 2.73 8.89 -30.00
CA ARG A 177 3.06 7.89 -28.98
C ARG A 177 2.09 7.88 -27.82
N GLN A 178 1.20 8.87 -27.73
CA GLN A 178 0.32 9.08 -26.57
C GLN A 178 1.11 9.22 -25.25
N GLU A 179 2.25 9.89 -25.30
CA GLU A 179 3.17 10.09 -24.19
C GLU A 179 3.21 11.56 -23.76
N ALA A 180 3.52 11.76 -22.47
CA ALA A 180 3.82 13.05 -21.87
C ALA A 180 5.27 13.05 -21.39
N VAL A 181 6.17 13.65 -22.16
CA VAL A 181 7.59 13.73 -21.85
C VAL A 181 7.95 15.12 -21.35
N LEU A 182 8.53 15.23 -20.16
CA LEU A 182 8.95 16.47 -19.53
C LEU A 182 10.46 16.47 -19.29
N GLU A 183 11.13 17.46 -19.82
CA GLU A 183 12.57 17.62 -19.61
C GLU A 183 12.84 18.55 -18.41
N ASN A 184 13.50 18.00 -17.37
CA ASN A 184 13.91 18.73 -16.18
C ASN A 184 12.79 19.55 -15.49
N PRO A 185 11.64 18.88 -15.18
CA PRO A 185 10.47 19.56 -14.62
C PRO A 185 10.66 19.94 -13.16
N TYR A 186 9.91 20.94 -12.71
CA TYR A 186 9.60 21.06 -11.28
C TYR A 186 8.57 20.01 -10.90
N ILE A 187 8.69 19.47 -9.69
CA ILE A 187 7.75 18.46 -9.17
C ILE A 187 7.04 19.04 -7.95
N LEU A 188 5.72 19.15 -8.04
CA LEU A 188 4.83 19.47 -6.92
C LEU A 188 4.16 18.20 -6.43
N ILE A 189 4.36 17.85 -5.16
CA ILE A 189 3.70 16.72 -4.52
C ILE A 189 2.68 17.26 -3.51
N VAL A 190 1.42 16.86 -3.67
CA VAL A 190 0.30 17.29 -2.82
C VAL A 190 -0.43 16.08 -2.29
N ASN A 191 -0.57 15.98 -0.98
CA ASN A 191 -1.24 14.86 -0.29
C ASN A 191 -2.73 15.18 -0.04
N SER A 192 -3.39 15.75 -1.05
CA SER A 192 -4.82 16.06 -1.02
C SER A 192 -5.34 16.32 -2.43
N LYS A 193 -6.66 16.36 -2.57
CA LYS A 193 -7.33 16.79 -3.81
C LYS A 193 -7.15 18.28 -4.04
N ILE A 194 -6.94 18.64 -5.30
CA ILE A 194 -6.82 20.04 -5.74
C ILE A 194 -8.10 20.39 -6.53
N THR A 195 -8.95 21.23 -5.94
CA THR A 195 -10.22 21.64 -6.56
C THR A 195 -10.22 23.13 -6.92
N ALA A 196 -9.48 23.95 -6.17
CA ALA A 196 -9.42 25.39 -6.34
C ALA A 196 -8.11 25.84 -7.00
N VAL A 197 -8.22 26.64 -8.05
CA VAL A 197 -7.06 27.23 -8.75
C VAL A 197 -6.28 28.19 -7.88
N ASN A 198 -6.95 28.91 -6.99
CA ASN A 198 -6.34 29.93 -6.15
C ASN A 198 -5.17 29.39 -5.30
N ASP A 199 -5.22 28.13 -4.92
CA ASP A 199 -4.17 27.47 -4.13
C ASP A 199 -2.89 27.25 -4.95
N LEU A 200 -3.03 27.14 -6.27
CA LEU A 200 -1.92 26.91 -7.20
C LEU A 200 -1.35 28.20 -7.81
N LEU A 201 -2.14 29.28 -7.87
CA LEU A 201 -1.75 30.53 -8.58
C LEU A 201 -0.38 31.05 -8.20
N PRO A 202 0.00 31.16 -6.90
CA PRO A 202 1.31 31.71 -6.52
C PRO A 202 2.48 30.84 -6.98
N LEU A 203 2.26 29.51 -7.09
CA LEU A 203 3.25 28.58 -7.60
C LEU A 203 3.34 28.66 -9.12
N LEU A 204 2.19 28.68 -9.80
CA LEU A 204 2.12 28.75 -11.26
C LEU A 204 2.81 30.00 -11.80
N GLU A 205 2.63 31.14 -11.16
CA GLU A 205 3.32 32.40 -11.52
C GLU A 205 4.85 32.25 -11.43
N LYS A 206 5.36 31.59 -10.39
CA LYS A 206 6.80 31.35 -10.22
C LYS A 206 7.35 30.38 -11.28
N VAL A 207 6.59 29.32 -11.56
CA VAL A 207 6.98 28.31 -12.56
C VAL A 207 6.98 28.93 -13.96
N MET A 208 5.96 29.69 -14.32
CA MET A 208 5.89 30.40 -15.61
C MET A 208 7.10 31.33 -15.83
N ASN A 209 7.51 32.03 -14.80
CA ASN A 209 8.69 32.91 -14.88
C ASN A 209 10.01 32.16 -15.08
N SER A 210 10.06 30.88 -14.71
CA SER A 210 11.25 30.01 -14.87
C SER A 210 11.36 29.38 -16.26
N GLY A 211 10.27 29.29 -17.00
CA GLY A 211 10.20 28.62 -18.30
C GLY A 211 10.37 27.10 -18.26
N LYS A 212 10.33 26.48 -17.08
CA LYS A 212 10.42 25.03 -16.92
C LYS A 212 9.04 24.40 -16.80
N PRO A 213 8.88 23.13 -17.25
CA PRO A 213 7.65 22.39 -17.04
C PRO A 213 7.40 22.09 -15.56
N LEU A 214 6.15 21.88 -15.19
CA LEU A 214 5.71 21.50 -13.85
C LEU A 214 4.97 20.16 -13.92
N LEU A 215 5.42 19.18 -13.14
CA LEU A 215 4.70 17.95 -12.86
C LEU A 215 3.99 18.08 -11.52
N ILE A 216 2.70 17.86 -11.49
CA ILE A 216 1.91 17.84 -10.26
C ILE A 216 1.49 16.40 -9.97
N LEU A 217 1.89 15.89 -8.80
CA LEU A 217 1.46 14.62 -8.24
C LEU A 217 0.51 14.94 -7.08
N ALA A 218 -0.77 14.64 -7.24
CA ALA A 218 -1.80 14.91 -6.25
C ALA A 218 -2.73 13.69 -6.13
N GLU A 219 -3.46 13.58 -5.02
CA GLU A 219 -4.51 12.57 -4.86
C GLU A 219 -5.51 12.64 -6.03
N ASP A 220 -5.97 13.84 -6.35
CA ASP A 220 -6.78 14.11 -7.53
C ASP A 220 -6.73 15.60 -7.90
N VAL A 221 -7.08 15.93 -9.16
CA VAL A 221 -7.24 17.32 -9.60
C VAL A 221 -8.56 17.46 -10.36
N GLU A 222 -9.50 18.16 -9.77
CA GLU A 222 -10.89 18.24 -10.24
C GLU A 222 -11.35 19.68 -10.53
N GLY A 223 -12.50 19.79 -11.17
CA GLY A 223 -13.27 21.03 -11.29
C GLY A 223 -12.53 22.18 -11.99
N GLU A 224 -12.55 23.36 -11.37
CA GLU A 224 -11.97 24.58 -11.90
C GLU A 224 -10.44 24.49 -12.03
N ALA A 225 -9.78 23.78 -11.10
CA ALA A 225 -8.35 23.59 -11.14
C ALA A 225 -7.92 22.82 -12.39
N LEU A 226 -8.55 21.68 -12.67
CA LEU A 226 -8.24 20.87 -13.86
C LEU A 226 -8.51 21.66 -15.15
N ALA A 227 -9.66 22.32 -15.25
CA ALA A 227 -10.01 23.11 -16.44
C ALA A 227 -8.98 24.22 -16.71
N THR A 228 -8.55 24.91 -15.67
CA THR A 228 -7.54 25.98 -15.79
C THR A 228 -6.18 25.43 -16.18
N LEU A 229 -5.74 24.31 -15.62
CA LEU A 229 -4.47 23.67 -15.98
C LEU A 229 -4.49 23.20 -17.45
N VAL A 230 -5.57 22.61 -17.91
CA VAL A 230 -5.75 22.20 -19.33
C VAL A 230 -5.68 23.42 -20.26
N VAL A 231 -6.39 24.51 -19.95
CA VAL A 231 -6.35 25.72 -20.77
C VAL A 231 -4.96 26.34 -20.83
N ASN A 232 -4.24 26.35 -19.71
CA ASN A 232 -2.87 26.86 -19.65
C ASN A 232 -1.90 25.96 -20.42
N ASN A 233 -2.07 24.64 -20.36
CA ASN A 233 -1.27 23.72 -21.16
C ASN A 233 -1.47 23.96 -22.67
N LEU A 234 -2.72 24.09 -23.12
CA LEU A 234 -3.05 24.40 -24.52
C LEU A 234 -2.49 25.76 -25.00
N ARG A 235 -2.23 26.69 -24.10
CA ARG A 235 -1.58 27.98 -24.37
C ARG A 235 -0.05 27.93 -24.37
N GLY A 236 0.54 26.75 -24.23
CA GLY A 236 1.99 26.52 -24.20
C GLY A 236 2.65 26.70 -22.84
N CYS A 237 1.86 26.81 -21.76
CA CYS A 237 2.36 26.73 -20.39
C CYS A 237 2.39 25.25 -20.01
N LEU A 238 3.57 24.64 -19.99
CA LEU A 238 3.76 23.20 -19.80
C LEU A 238 3.45 22.79 -18.36
N LEU A 239 2.26 22.24 -18.13
CA LEU A 239 1.79 21.72 -16.85
C LEU A 239 1.27 20.29 -17.01
N TYR A 240 1.72 19.38 -16.14
CA TYR A 240 1.27 17.99 -16.13
C TYR A 240 0.79 17.58 -14.75
N THR A 241 -0.29 16.80 -14.70
CA THR A 241 -0.84 16.25 -13.47
C THR A 241 -1.00 14.75 -13.61
N SER A 242 -0.58 14.01 -12.59
CA SER A 242 -0.83 12.60 -12.43
C SER A 242 -1.41 12.33 -11.04
N PRO A 243 -2.41 11.43 -10.90
CA PRO A 243 -2.90 10.99 -9.60
C PRO A 243 -1.77 10.36 -8.78
N SER A 244 -1.81 10.57 -7.46
CA SER A 244 -0.84 9.96 -6.55
C SER A 244 -1.06 8.44 -6.47
N PRO A 245 -0.02 7.62 -6.47
CA PRO A 245 -0.16 6.16 -6.34
C PRO A 245 -0.59 5.67 -4.95
N ARG A 246 -0.95 6.57 -4.01
CA ARG A 246 -1.29 6.19 -2.63
C ARG A 246 -2.71 5.66 -2.42
N ASP A 247 -3.60 5.75 -3.39
CA ASP A 247 -5.02 5.44 -3.20
C ASP A 247 -5.41 4.00 -3.52
N ASP A 248 -4.46 3.16 -3.93
CA ASP A 248 -4.68 1.75 -4.26
C ASP A 248 -3.90 0.77 -3.36
N LEU A 249 -3.44 1.22 -2.16
CA LEU A 249 -2.79 0.36 -1.16
C LEU A 249 -3.68 0.12 0.05
#